data_cbdb288b575eb0cbf93a57a6319ddecb
#
_entry.id   cbdb288b575eb0cbf93a57a6319ddecb
#
_cell.length_a   1.000
_cell.length_b   1.000
_cell.length_c   1.000
_cell.angle_alpha   90.00
_cell.angle_beta   90.00
_cell.angle_gamma   90.00
#
_symmetry.space_group_name_H-M   'P 1'
#
loop_
_entity.id
_entity.type
_entity.pdbx_description
1 polymer ?
#
loop_
_entity_poly.entity_id
_entity_poly.type
_entity_poly.pdbx_seq_one_letter_code
_entity_poly.pdbx_strand_id
1 'polypeptide(L)'
;MKRQPAPSSHVRDPGFQSRRQVLKHVGALASLPFLAGLGSASAQASVPRIGFLSVPPQGHSPVFGAFQDGLRSHGYIPGQNVVLEWRGAEGKDERLPQLATELVNSGVNVIVAETYPAIVAAKNVTNTVPIVMAVSSDPIETGLVESLSRPGGNITGLTTLSTHLNGKRLQLLKEAYPGMSRLALVWASLAAPDKAPGIKEAQRVARELGLEIQYYEIRKSDDWEQAIRAVANAPTPPDSVFQLCDPVTLSRRKALVDFAAKTRLPSMYEMREYVVEGGLMAYGPSLATMGRRSADYVDRILKGAKPRDLPVEQPTKLELAVNQTTAKTIGLDLPPSLLAWVDELLE
;
A
#
# COMPACT_ATOMS: atom_id res chain seq x y z
N MET A 1 -54.72 -27.34 -36.62
CA MET A 1 -54.55 -28.15 -37.83
C MET A 1 -53.21 -28.85 -37.75
N LYS A 2 -53.23 -30.17 -37.43
CA LYS A 2 -52.90 -31.29 -38.27
C LYS A 2 -51.50 -31.15 -38.91
N ARG A 3 -50.54 -32.03 -38.88
CA ARG A 3 -50.35 -33.44 -38.40
C ARG A 3 -48.88 -33.77 -38.56
N GLN A 4 -48.35 -34.60 -37.70
CA GLN A 4 -47.25 -35.55 -37.94
C GLN A 4 -47.60 -36.54 -39.12
N PRO A 5 -46.71 -37.47 -39.55
CA PRO A 5 -45.68 -38.22 -38.83
C PRO A 5 -44.46 -38.71 -39.68
N ALA A 6 -43.54 -39.42 -39.02
CA ALA A 6 -42.49 -40.29 -39.56
C ALA A 6 -43.09 -41.53 -40.30
N PRO A 7 -42.29 -42.43 -40.99
CA PRO A 7 -41.53 -43.46 -40.30
C PRO A 7 -40.24 -44.00 -40.99
N SER A 8 -39.40 -44.69 -40.23
CA SER A 8 -38.88 -46.07 -40.23
C SER A 8 -38.36 -46.67 -41.57
N SER A 9 -37.25 -47.37 -41.61
CA SER A 9 -37.05 -48.69 -41.14
C SER A 9 -35.70 -49.34 -41.56
N HIS A 10 -35.16 -50.16 -40.70
CA HIS A 10 -34.64 -51.54 -40.87
C HIS A 10 -33.31 -51.75 -41.60
N VAL A 11 -32.37 -52.31 -40.90
CA VAL A 11 -32.07 -53.73 -40.56
C VAL A 11 -31.00 -54.33 -41.48
N ARG A 12 -29.84 -54.73 -40.97
CA ARG A 12 -29.41 -56.15 -40.72
C ARG A 12 -27.90 -56.25 -40.54
N ASP A 13 -27.51 -56.80 -39.43
CA ASP A 13 -26.34 -57.62 -39.17
C ASP A 13 -26.53 -58.96 -39.91
N PRO A 14 -25.59 -59.85 -40.21
CA PRO A 14 -24.71 -60.49 -39.24
C PRO A 14 -23.38 -61.05 -39.80
N GLY A 15 -22.52 -61.56 -38.91
CA GLY A 15 -21.56 -62.55 -39.35
C GLY A 15 -20.34 -62.77 -38.41
N PHE A 16 -20.68 -63.54 -37.39
CA PHE A 16 -19.74 -64.40 -36.65
C PHE A 16 -18.87 -65.26 -37.54
N GLN A 17 -17.55 -65.40 -37.31
CA GLN A 17 -16.93 -66.74 -37.20
C GLN A 17 -15.52 -66.70 -36.59
N SER A 18 -15.35 -67.56 -35.71
CA SER A 18 -14.36 -68.09 -34.83
C SER A 18 -13.33 -69.01 -35.56
N ARG A 19 -12.19 -69.19 -34.93
CA ARG A 19 -11.32 -70.35 -34.70
C ARG A 19 -9.84 -70.09 -34.99
N ARG A 20 -9.05 -70.07 -33.98
CA ARG A 20 -8.23 -71.12 -33.35
C ARG A 20 -7.14 -71.75 -34.22
N GLN A 21 -5.92 -71.71 -33.62
CA GLN A 21 -4.79 -72.68 -33.73
C GLN A 21 -3.86 -72.47 -34.92
N VAL A 22 -2.51 -72.45 -34.77
CA VAL A 22 -1.59 -73.43 -34.19
C VAL A 22 -0.18 -72.86 -34.04
N LEU A 23 0.40 -73.01 -32.90
CA LEU A 23 1.74 -73.41 -32.44
C LEU A 23 3.01 -73.23 -33.31
N LYS A 24 4.05 -72.74 -32.56
CA LYS A 24 5.47 -73.16 -32.48
C LYS A 24 6.46 -72.55 -33.49
N HIS A 25 7.42 -71.75 -33.05
CA HIS A 25 8.78 -72.20 -32.82
C HIS A 25 9.62 -71.13 -32.06
N VAL A 26 10.40 -71.61 -31.18
CA VAL A 26 11.49 -71.17 -30.36
C VAL A 26 12.44 -70.16 -31.01
N GLY A 27 12.75 -69.09 -30.30
CA GLY A 27 13.86 -68.21 -30.57
C GLY A 27 14.14 -67.33 -29.33
N ALA A 28 15.00 -67.81 -28.42
CA ALA A 28 15.47 -67.05 -27.29
C ALA A 28 16.40 -65.93 -27.77
N LEU A 29 16.01 -64.69 -27.57
CA LEU A 29 16.91 -63.54 -27.56
C LEU A 29 16.67 -62.74 -26.29
N ALA A 30 17.68 -62.67 -25.50
CA ALA A 30 17.76 -61.93 -24.26
C ALA A 30 17.42 -60.43 -24.47
N SER A 31 16.28 -60.00 -24.01
CA SER A 31 15.96 -58.55 -23.90
C SER A 31 16.35 -58.09 -22.50
N LEU A 32 17.47 -57.38 -22.44
CA LEU A 32 17.79 -56.47 -21.32
C LEU A 32 16.63 -55.51 -21.08
N PRO A 33 16.14 -55.33 -19.86
CA PRO A 33 15.24 -54.23 -19.54
C PRO A 33 16.05 -52.94 -19.61
N PHE A 34 15.80 -52.12 -20.62
CA PHE A 34 16.18 -50.72 -20.65
C PHE A 34 15.32 -50.02 -19.59
N LEU A 35 15.83 -49.96 -18.37
CA LEU A 35 15.33 -49.06 -17.34
C LEU A 35 15.57 -47.63 -17.80
N ALA A 36 14.63 -47.11 -18.56
CA ALA A 36 14.48 -45.68 -18.78
C ALA A 36 14.19 -45.08 -17.41
N GLY A 37 15.22 -44.67 -16.72
CA GLY A 37 15.12 -43.81 -15.55
C GLY A 37 14.42 -42.53 -16.02
N LEU A 38 13.10 -42.43 -15.78
CA LEU A 38 12.41 -41.17 -15.70
C LEU A 38 12.99 -40.39 -14.51
N GLY A 39 14.17 -39.83 -14.77
CA GLY A 39 14.67 -38.74 -13.94
C GLY A 39 13.61 -37.65 -13.98
N SER A 40 12.73 -37.63 -13.00
CA SER A 40 11.97 -36.43 -12.68
C SER A 40 13.03 -35.33 -12.50
N ALA A 41 13.24 -34.53 -13.54
CA ALA A 41 13.91 -33.26 -13.42
C ALA A 41 13.03 -32.46 -12.48
N SER A 42 13.31 -32.60 -11.18
CA SER A 42 12.85 -31.68 -10.17
C SER A 42 13.39 -30.32 -10.65
N ALA A 43 12.56 -29.55 -11.33
CA ALA A 43 12.86 -28.17 -11.64
C ALA A 43 13.19 -27.55 -10.29
N GLN A 44 14.46 -27.30 -10.06
CA GLN A 44 14.95 -26.68 -8.83
C GLN A 44 14.26 -25.31 -8.80
N ALA A 45 13.18 -25.20 -8.02
CA ALA A 45 12.40 -23.98 -7.92
C ALA A 45 13.39 -22.87 -7.57
N SER A 46 13.58 -21.94 -8.48
CA SER A 46 14.47 -20.82 -8.26
C SER A 46 13.99 -20.08 -7.02
N VAL A 47 14.92 -19.76 -6.12
CA VAL A 47 14.63 -19.00 -4.91
C VAL A 47 13.92 -17.70 -5.31
N PRO A 48 12.70 -17.44 -4.84
CA PRO A 48 11.95 -16.26 -5.23
C PRO A 48 12.68 -14.98 -4.80
N ARG A 49 12.58 -13.96 -5.63
CA ARG A 49 13.21 -12.66 -5.42
C ARG A 49 12.14 -11.60 -5.25
N ILE A 50 12.19 -10.85 -4.17
CA ILE A 50 11.25 -9.78 -3.83
C ILE A 50 12.01 -8.47 -3.82
N GLY A 51 11.59 -7.51 -4.65
CA GLY A 51 12.07 -6.14 -4.59
C GLY A 51 11.23 -5.30 -3.63
N PHE A 52 11.87 -4.50 -2.79
CA PHE A 52 11.19 -3.48 -1.98
C PHE A 52 11.71 -2.11 -2.38
N LEU A 53 10.82 -1.27 -2.92
CA LEU A 53 11.12 0.08 -3.40
C LEU A 53 10.53 1.11 -2.44
N SER A 54 11.37 1.98 -1.88
CA SER A 54 10.98 2.91 -0.83
C SER A 54 11.57 4.30 -1.05
N VAL A 55 10.90 5.33 -0.54
CA VAL A 55 11.44 6.70 -0.48
C VAL A 55 12.32 6.91 0.75
N PRO A 56 11.87 6.60 1.98
CA PRO A 56 12.71 6.74 3.17
C PRO A 56 13.91 5.79 3.17
N PRO A 57 14.95 6.08 3.96
CA PRO A 57 16.04 5.15 4.24
C PRO A 57 15.54 3.86 4.92
N GLN A 58 16.26 2.75 4.74
CA GLN A 58 15.84 1.41 5.19
C GLN A 58 15.46 1.36 6.68
N GLY A 59 16.25 1.94 7.56
CA GLY A 59 15.99 1.93 9.00
C GLY A 59 14.86 2.86 9.46
N HIS A 60 14.26 3.65 8.55
CA HIS A 60 13.23 4.64 8.86
C HIS A 60 11.85 4.28 8.29
N SER A 61 11.71 3.11 7.67
CA SER A 61 10.44 2.63 7.13
C SER A 61 9.75 1.68 8.13
N PRO A 62 8.65 2.10 8.78
CA PRO A 62 7.86 1.21 9.63
C PRO A 62 7.16 0.10 8.83
N VAL A 63 6.90 0.35 7.55
CA VAL A 63 6.30 -0.62 6.62
C VAL A 63 7.25 -1.77 6.35
N PHE A 64 8.53 -1.47 6.10
CA PHE A 64 9.52 -2.50 5.74
C PHE A 64 9.78 -3.51 6.85
N GLY A 65 9.98 -3.04 8.09
CA GLY A 65 10.17 -3.93 9.24
C GLY A 65 8.97 -4.87 9.42
N ALA A 66 7.77 -4.32 9.40
CA ALA A 66 6.55 -5.09 9.52
C ALA A 66 6.30 -6.03 8.33
N PHE A 67 6.70 -5.64 7.11
CA PHE A 67 6.68 -6.48 5.92
C PHE A 67 7.61 -7.71 6.09
N GLN A 68 8.82 -7.51 6.62
CA GLN A 68 9.72 -8.61 6.91
C GLN A 68 9.14 -9.59 7.94
N ASP A 69 8.46 -9.08 8.96
CA ASP A 69 7.77 -9.92 9.96
C ASP A 69 6.62 -10.70 9.31
N GLY A 70 5.86 -10.06 8.42
CA GLY A 70 4.84 -10.71 7.61
C GLY A 70 5.41 -11.82 6.71
N LEU A 71 6.53 -11.59 6.04
CA LEU A 71 7.21 -12.62 5.26
C LEU A 71 7.62 -13.81 6.12
N ARG A 72 8.18 -13.58 7.31
CA ARG A 72 8.55 -14.66 8.24
C ARG A 72 7.34 -15.49 8.67
N SER A 73 6.18 -14.86 8.90
CA SER A 73 4.94 -15.57 9.27
C SER A 73 4.44 -16.50 8.16
N HIS A 74 4.77 -16.21 6.90
CA HIS A 74 4.52 -17.08 5.74
C HIS A 74 5.67 -18.08 5.46
N GLY A 75 6.69 -18.12 6.32
CA GLY A 75 7.83 -19.03 6.16
C GLY A 75 8.91 -18.54 5.20
N TYR A 76 8.86 -17.30 4.72
CA TYR A 76 9.91 -16.70 3.90
C TYR A 76 11.00 -16.10 4.79
N ILE A 77 12.21 -16.67 4.70
CA ILE A 77 13.37 -16.24 5.49
C ILE A 77 14.40 -15.69 4.52
N PRO A 78 14.65 -14.36 4.51
CA PRO A 78 15.65 -13.73 3.65
C PRO A 78 17.03 -14.39 3.83
N GLY A 79 17.67 -14.71 2.70
CA GLY A 79 18.97 -15.40 2.67
C GLY A 79 18.91 -16.94 2.80
N GLN A 80 17.71 -17.52 3.05
CA GLN A 80 17.52 -18.97 3.07
C GLN A 80 16.66 -19.46 1.91
N ASN A 81 15.41 -19.01 1.85
CA ASN A 81 14.43 -19.47 0.85
C ASN A 81 13.77 -18.32 0.08
N VAL A 82 14.20 -17.08 0.28
CA VAL A 82 13.80 -15.89 -0.46
C VAL A 82 14.96 -14.90 -0.54
N VAL A 83 15.10 -14.22 -1.67
CA VAL A 83 15.98 -13.05 -1.82
C VAL A 83 15.15 -11.80 -1.64
N LEU A 84 15.50 -10.96 -0.68
CA LEU A 84 14.85 -9.67 -0.45
C LEU A 84 15.81 -8.54 -0.81
N GLU A 85 15.47 -7.80 -1.85
CA GLU A 85 16.25 -6.68 -2.36
C GLU A 85 15.62 -5.35 -1.98
N TRP A 86 16.29 -4.60 -1.13
CA TRP A 86 15.91 -3.23 -0.79
C TRP A 86 16.51 -2.23 -1.78
N ARG A 87 15.67 -1.26 -2.22
CA ARG A 87 16.12 -0.07 -2.93
C ARG A 87 15.44 1.15 -2.31
N GLY A 88 16.21 2.01 -1.67
CA GLY A 88 15.76 3.24 -1.02
C GLY A 88 16.25 4.49 -1.74
N ALA A 89 15.34 5.42 -2.01
CA ALA A 89 15.67 6.71 -2.61
C ALA A 89 16.30 7.70 -1.63
N GLU A 90 16.24 7.41 -0.32
CA GLU A 90 16.81 8.24 0.76
C GLU A 90 16.28 9.68 0.75
N GLY A 91 14.95 9.80 0.53
CA GLY A 91 14.27 11.08 0.46
C GLY A 91 14.45 11.83 -0.87
N LYS A 92 15.03 11.18 -1.90
CA LYS A 92 15.28 11.76 -3.23
C LYS A 92 14.46 11.04 -4.27
N ASP A 93 13.24 11.51 -4.50
CA ASP A 93 12.28 10.85 -5.41
C ASP A 93 12.82 10.70 -6.84
N GLU A 94 13.70 11.59 -7.27
CA GLU A 94 14.36 11.53 -8.58
C GLU A 94 15.20 10.27 -8.81
N ARG A 95 15.57 9.54 -7.75
CA ARG A 95 16.30 8.26 -7.84
C ARG A 95 15.38 7.06 -8.12
N LEU A 96 14.09 7.19 -7.85
CA LEU A 96 13.15 6.07 -7.93
C LEU A 96 13.07 5.39 -9.30
N PRO A 97 13.07 6.10 -10.45
CA PRO A 97 13.03 5.45 -11.76
C PRO A 97 14.23 4.52 -12.01
N GLN A 98 15.43 4.98 -11.64
CA GLN A 98 16.65 4.16 -11.75
C GLN A 98 16.57 2.93 -10.83
N LEU A 99 16.19 3.12 -9.56
CA LEU A 99 16.09 2.05 -8.57
C LEU A 99 15.03 0.99 -8.95
N ALA A 100 13.90 1.43 -9.50
CA ALA A 100 12.88 0.53 -10.04
C ALA A 100 13.41 -0.29 -11.23
N THR A 101 14.16 0.34 -12.14
CA THR A 101 14.81 -0.34 -13.25
C THR A 101 15.83 -1.38 -12.78
N GLU A 102 16.62 -1.07 -11.76
CA GLU A 102 17.56 -2.03 -11.15
C GLU A 102 16.84 -3.27 -10.60
N LEU A 103 15.70 -3.08 -9.90
CA LEU A 103 14.89 -4.20 -9.40
C LEU A 103 14.35 -5.07 -10.53
N VAL A 104 13.83 -4.47 -11.60
CA VAL A 104 13.34 -5.24 -12.75
C VAL A 104 14.48 -6.03 -13.39
N ASN A 105 15.65 -5.39 -13.60
CA ASN A 105 16.82 -6.03 -14.21
C ASN A 105 17.43 -7.13 -13.32
N SER A 106 17.27 -7.07 -12.00
CA SER A 106 17.72 -8.15 -11.10
C SER A 106 16.80 -9.39 -11.14
N GLY A 107 15.71 -9.33 -11.91
CA GLY A 107 14.81 -10.46 -12.11
C GLY A 107 13.92 -10.76 -10.91
N VAL A 108 13.42 -9.71 -10.22
CA VAL A 108 12.47 -9.89 -9.11
C VAL A 108 11.14 -10.47 -9.60
N ASN A 109 10.55 -11.35 -8.80
CA ASN A 109 9.25 -11.96 -9.08
C ASN A 109 8.08 -11.02 -8.72
N VAL A 110 8.32 -10.07 -7.81
CA VAL A 110 7.34 -9.08 -7.36
C VAL A 110 8.08 -7.86 -6.79
N ILE A 111 7.52 -6.67 -7.01
CA ILE A 111 7.97 -5.42 -6.39
C ILE A 111 6.94 -4.99 -5.36
N VAL A 112 7.36 -4.76 -4.13
CA VAL A 112 6.57 -4.04 -3.12
C VAL A 112 6.99 -2.58 -3.19
N ALA A 113 6.05 -1.69 -3.49
CA ALA A 113 6.30 -0.26 -3.58
C ALA A 113 5.60 0.46 -2.42
N GLU A 114 6.41 1.13 -1.57
CA GLU A 114 5.93 1.63 -0.28
C GLU A 114 5.03 2.85 -0.40
N THR A 115 5.33 3.75 -1.34
CA THR A 115 4.66 5.06 -1.45
C THR A 115 4.23 5.36 -2.87
N TYR A 116 3.33 6.34 -3.06
CA TYR A 116 2.86 6.72 -4.39
C TYR A 116 3.98 7.00 -5.40
N PRO A 117 5.03 7.79 -5.11
CA PRO A 117 6.14 7.98 -6.06
C PRO A 117 6.85 6.67 -6.42
N ALA A 118 7.06 5.77 -5.45
CA ALA A 118 7.66 4.47 -5.68
C ALA A 118 6.76 3.56 -6.55
N ILE A 119 5.43 3.60 -6.34
CA ILE A 119 4.47 2.85 -7.14
C ILE A 119 4.49 3.35 -8.60
N VAL A 120 4.47 4.66 -8.80
CA VAL A 120 4.53 5.27 -10.14
C VAL A 120 5.85 4.93 -10.83
N ALA A 121 6.97 5.00 -10.14
CA ALA A 121 8.27 4.62 -10.69
C ALA A 121 8.30 3.15 -11.13
N ALA A 122 7.79 2.23 -10.30
CA ALA A 122 7.68 0.82 -10.67
C ALA A 122 6.73 0.61 -11.86
N LYS A 123 5.55 1.26 -11.87
CA LYS A 123 4.57 1.19 -12.99
C LYS A 123 5.17 1.60 -14.32
N ASN A 124 6.03 2.63 -14.32
CA ASN A 124 6.61 3.18 -15.54
C ASN A 124 7.69 2.30 -16.15
N VAL A 125 8.31 1.40 -15.39
CA VAL A 125 9.41 0.54 -15.87
C VAL A 125 8.97 -0.89 -16.19
N THR A 126 7.79 -1.33 -15.72
CA THR A 126 7.28 -2.67 -16.00
C THR A 126 5.76 -2.73 -16.04
N ASN A 127 5.23 -3.53 -16.97
CA ASN A 127 3.82 -3.90 -17.04
C ASN A 127 3.60 -5.40 -16.83
N THR A 128 4.66 -6.16 -16.54
CA THR A 128 4.63 -7.62 -16.39
C THR A 128 5.01 -8.08 -14.99
N VAL A 129 6.02 -7.44 -14.35
CA VAL A 129 6.37 -7.75 -12.97
C VAL A 129 5.24 -7.28 -12.06
N PRO A 130 4.69 -8.15 -11.19
CA PRO A 130 3.69 -7.78 -10.19
C PRO A 130 4.17 -6.65 -9.29
N ILE A 131 3.28 -5.68 -9.00
CA ILE A 131 3.54 -4.58 -8.08
C ILE A 131 2.51 -4.63 -6.96
N VAL A 132 2.99 -4.70 -5.73
CA VAL A 132 2.17 -4.61 -4.52
C VAL A 132 2.34 -3.21 -3.93
N MET A 133 1.26 -2.42 -3.95
CA MET A 133 1.19 -1.15 -3.25
C MET A 133 1.13 -1.40 -1.74
N ALA A 134 2.13 -0.99 -0.98
CA ALA A 134 2.09 -1.12 0.47
C ALA A 134 1.28 0.03 1.11
N VAL A 135 1.45 1.25 0.61
CA VAL A 135 0.73 2.44 1.07
C VAL A 135 0.33 3.30 -0.12
N SER A 136 -0.96 3.40 -0.39
CA SER A 136 -1.51 4.27 -1.45
C SER A 136 -2.72 5.02 -0.92
N SER A 137 -2.82 6.32 -1.18
CA SER A 137 -3.94 7.13 -0.67
C SER A 137 -5.25 6.91 -1.43
N ASP A 138 -5.24 7.04 -2.75
CA ASP A 138 -6.37 6.74 -3.63
C ASP A 138 -5.86 6.21 -4.98
N PRO A 139 -5.82 4.87 -5.15
CA PRO A 139 -5.27 4.28 -6.35
C PRO A 139 -6.19 4.39 -7.58
N ILE A 140 -7.48 4.68 -7.41
CA ILE A 140 -8.42 4.92 -8.51
C ILE A 140 -8.25 6.34 -9.04
N GLU A 141 -8.32 7.35 -8.15
CA GLU A 141 -8.17 8.76 -8.53
C GLU A 141 -6.82 9.02 -9.20
N THR A 142 -5.77 8.35 -8.73
CA THR A 142 -4.42 8.46 -9.30
C THR A 142 -4.19 7.60 -10.55
N GLY A 143 -5.18 6.82 -11.00
CA GLY A 143 -5.08 5.99 -12.20
C GLY A 143 -4.10 4.83 -12.07
N LEU A 144 -3.80 4.37 -10.86
CA LEU A 144 -2.96 3.20 -10.63
C LEU A 144 -3.70 1.89 -10.92
N VAL A 145 -5.00 1.85 -10.60
CA VAL A 145 -5.88 0.70 -10.82
C VAL A 145 -7.22 1.14 -11.40
N GLU A 146 -7.93 0.23 -12.08
CA GLU A 146 -9.25 0.51 -12.66
C GLU A 146 -10.34 0.56 -11.59
N SER A 147 -10.29 -0.35 -10.63
CA SER A 147 -11.17 -0.38 -9.46
C SER A 147 -10.51 -1.13 -8.30
N LEU A 148 -11.03 -0.97 -7.09
CA LEU A 148 -10.50 -1.72 -5.93
C LEU A 148 -10.79 -3.22 -6.05
N SER A 149 -11.95 -3.61 -6.55
CA SER A 149 -12.35 -5.02 -6.68
C SER A 149 -11.66 -5.74 -7.84
N ARG A 150 -11.31 -5.02 -8.90
CA ARG A 150 -10.63 -5.52 -10.10
C ARG A 150 -9.58 -4.52 -10.56
N PRO A 151 -8.34 -4.63 -10.08
CA PRO A 151 -7.29 -3.67 -10.40
C PRO A 151 -6.94 -3.54 -11.89
N GLY A 152 -7.13 -4.60 -12.67
CA GLY A 152 -7.02 -4.59 -14.14
C GLY A 152 -5.63 -4.92 -14.70
N GLY A 153 -4.56 -4.45 -14.06
CA GLY A 153 -3.18 -4.57 -14.54
C GLY A 153 -2.29 -5.48 -13.69
N ASN A 154 -1.00 -5.12 -13.63
CA ASN A 154 0.01 -5.79 -12.80
C ASN A 154 0.14 -5.18 -11.41
N ILE A 155 -0.74 -4.24 -11.01
CA ILE A 155 -0.71 -3.53 -9.73
C ILE A 155 -1.88 -3.99 -8.87
N THR A 156 -1.62 -4.27 -7.60
CA THR A 156 -2.60 -4.55 -6.54
C THR A 156 -2.03 -4.11 -5.19
N GLY A 157 -2.70 -4.37 -4.07
CA GLY A 157 -2.18 -4.10 -2.73
C GLY A 157 -3.16 -3.36 -1.83
N LEU A 158 -2.69 -2.31 -1.16
CA LEU A 158 -3.41 -1.66 -0.06
C LEU A 158 -3.63 -0.17 -0.33
N THR A 159 -4.75 0.36 0.17
CA THR A 159 -5.02 1.80 0.20
C THR A 159 -5.27 2.26 1.64
N THR A 160 -4.88 3.50 1.95
CA THR A 160 -5.12 4.12 3.26
C THR A 160 -6.49 4.79 3.36
N LEU A 161 -7.18 4.97 2.23
CA LEU A 161 -8.40 5.83 2.13
C LEU A 161 -8.16 7.26 2.65
N SER A 162 -6.94 7.73 2.62
CA SER A 162 -6.54 8.98 3.26
C SER A 162 -7.40 10.17 2.88
N THR A 163 -7.72 10.30 1.60
CA THR A 163 -8.56 11.37 1.04
C THR A 163 -9.91 11.46 1.75
N HIS A 164 -10.57 10.31 1.95
CA HIS A 164 -11.90 10.23 2.58
C HIS A 164 -11.88 10.46 4.09
N LEU A 165 -10.73 10.30 4.75
CA LEU A 165 -10.59 10.45 6.19
C LEU A 165 -10.35 11.89 6.65
N ASN A 166 -10.02 12.81 5.73
CA ASN A 166 -9.69 14.19 6.07
C ASN A 166 -10.84 14.91 6.77
N GLY A 167 -12.07 14.64 6.37
CA GLY A 167 -13.24 15.17 7.05
C GLY A 167 -13.33 14.73 8.52
N LYS A 168 -13.14 13.43 8.78
CA LYS A 168 -13.16 12.91 10.16
C LYS A 168 -12.00 13.45 11.00
N ARG A 169 -10.81 13.58 10.41
CA ARG A 169 -9.65 14.19 11.08
C ARG A 169 -9.93 15.62 11.51
N LEU A 170 -10.52 16.44 10.63
CA LEU A 170 -10.90 17.82 10.96
C LEU A 170 -11.96 17.89 12.06
N GLN A 171 -12.97 17.01 12.03
CA GLN A 171 -13.97 16.90 13.10
C GLN A 171 -13.31 16.55 14.44
N LEU A 172 -12.40 15.57 14.48
CA LEU A 172 -11.68 15.19 15.68
C LEU A 172 -10.81 16.32 16.23
N LEU A 173 -10.12 17.06 15.34
CA LEU A 173 -9.33 18.21 15.76
C LEU A 173 -10.22 19.33 16.31
N LYS A 174 -11.37 19.59 15.69
CA LYS A 174 -12.36 20.58 16.16
C LYS A 174 -12.99 20.15 17.50
N GLU A 175 -13.19 18.86 17.71
CA GLU A 175 -13.66 18.31 18.99
C GLU A 175 -12.59 18.49 20.09
N ALA A 176 -11.31 18.22 19.77
CA ALA A 176 -10.18 18.45 20.68
C ALA A 176 -10.01 19.93 21.01
N TYR A 177 -10.21 20.80 20.06
CA TYR A 177 -10.04 22.26 20.19
C TYR A 177 -11.26 23.00 19.65
N PRO A 178 -12.36 23.15 20.43
CA PRO A 178 -13.60 23.81 19.97
C PRO A 178 -13.40 25.27 19.54
N GLY A 179 -12.41 25.98 20.09
CA GLY A 179 -12.05 27.35 19.73
C GLY A 179 -11.38 27.51 18.38
N MET A 180 -11.02 26.43 17.70
CA MET A 180 -10.35 26.47 16.39
C MET A 180 -11.14 27.26 15.36
N SER A 181 -10.51 28.18 14.68
CA SER A 181 -11.12 29.01 13.62
C SER A 181 -10.26 29.13 12.36
N ARG A 182 -8.94 29.06 12.49
CA ARG A 182 -7.98 29.20 11.39
C ARG A 182 -7.03 28.02 11.33
N LEU A 183 -7.08 27.31 10.24
CA LEU A 183 -6.36 26.05 10.02
C LEU A 183 -5.17 26.27 9.07
N ALA A 184 -3.94 26.05 9.53
CA ALA A 184 -2.80 25.85 8.65
C ALA A 184 -2.87 24.47 8.02
N LEU A 185 -3.20 24.38 6.73
CA LEU A 185 -3.15 23.14 5.97
C LEU A 185 -1.78 23.04 5.30
N VAL A 186 -0.99 22.05 5.75
CA VAL A 186 0.38 21.80 5.29
C VAL A 186 0.41 20.53 4.44
N TRP A 187 0.95 20.63 3.24
CA TRP A 187 1.16 19.48 2.36
C TRP A 187 2.37 19.67 1.46
N ALA A 188 2.95 18.58 0.98
CA ALA A 188 3.89 18.64 -0.12
C ALA A 188 3.21 18.11 -1.39
N SER A 189 3.32 18.87 -2.48
CA SER A 189 2.75 18.46 -3.75
C SER A 189 3.70 18.76 -4.90
N LEU A 190 3.82 17.78 -5.79
CA LEU A 190 4.36 17.97 -7.12
C LEU A 190 3.30 18.48 -8.10
N ALA A 191 2.05 18.65 -7.65
CA ALA A 191 0.91 19.10 -8.44
C ALA A 191 0.27 20.36 -7.83
N ALA A 192 -0.47 21.13 -8.63
CA ALA A 192 -1.19 22.32 -8.17
C ALA A 192 -2.20 21.98 -7.04
N PRO A 193 -2.47 22.91 -6.10
CA PRO A 193 -3.33 22.68 -4.93
C PRO A 193 -4.72 22.13 -5.26
N ASP A 194 -5.30 22.56 -6.39
CA ASP A 194 -6.60 22.11 -6.89
C ASP A 194 -6.61 20.64 -7.35
N LYS A 195 -5.42 20.06 -7.54
CA LYS A 195 -5.21 18.67 -7.96
C LYS A 195 -4.70 17.77 -6.86
N ALA A 196 -4.39 18.31 -5.66
CA ALA A 196 -3.92 17.49 -4.55
C ALA A 196 -5.10 16.66 -3.98
N PRO A 197 -4.98 15.32 -3.98
CA PRO A 197 -5.98 14.45 -3.38
C PRO A 197 -6.25 14.86 -1.93
N GLY A 198 -7.52 14.92 -1.54
CA GLY A 198 -7.91 15.23 -0.15
C GLY A 198 -8.06 16.70 0.19
N ILE A 199 -7.55 17.66 -0.59
CA ILE A 199 -7.79 19.10 -0.32
C ILE A 199 -9.27 19.44 -0.48
N LYS A 200 -9.94 18.94 -1.50
CA LYS A 200 -11.37 19.19 -1.75
C LYS A 200 -12.24 18.74 -0.58
N GLU A 201 -11.96 17.56 -0.04
CA GLU A 201 -12.69 17.05 1.13
C GLU A 201 -12.40 17.88 2.38
N ALA A 202 -11.13 18.22 2.63
CA ALA A 202 -10.77 19.12 3.72
C ALA A 202 -11.47 20.49 3.60
N GLN A 203 -11.52 21.08 2.40
CA GLN A 203 -12.23 22.35 2.13
C GLN A 203 -13.71 22.24 2.39
N ARG A 204 -14.35 21.14 1.98
CA ARG A 204 -15.78 20.91 2.19
C ARG A 204 -16.10 20.91 3.69
N VAL A 205 -15.38 20.06 4.45
CA VAL A 205 -15.63 19.92 5.88
C VAL A 205 -15.22 21.18 6.66
N ALA A 206 -14.13 21.85 6.27
CA ALA A 206 -13.74 23.10 6.92
C ALA A 206 -14.84 24.16 6.80
N ARG A 207 -15.49 24.29 5.64
CA ARG A 207 -16.66 25.21 5.47
C ARG A 207 -17.82 24.83 6.40
N GLU A 208 -18.12 23.54 6.53
CA GLU A 208 -19.18 23.05 7.41
C GLU A 208 -18.89 23.34 8.89
N LEU A 209 -17.60 23.30 9.28
CA LEU A 209 -17.13 23.58 10.62
C LEU A 209 -16.84 25.08 10.88
N GLY A 210 -17.05 25.96 9.90
CA GLY A 210 -16.78 27.39 10.01
C GLY A 210 -15.29 27.73 10.12
N LEU A 211 -14.41 26.93 9.49
CA LEU A 211 -12.96 27.10 9.55
C LEU A 211 -12.43 27.82 8.30
N GLU A 212 -11.54 28.79 8.51
CA GLU A 212 -10.71 29.37 7.47
C GLU A 212 -9.48 28.51 7.24
N ILE A 213 -9.22 28.12 5.98
CA ILE A 213 -8.01 27.36 5.63
C ILE A 213 -6.95 28.30 5.07
N GLN A 214 -5.78 28.26 5.64
CA GLN A 214 -4.55 28.87 5.14
C GLN A 214 -3.65 27.79 4.57
N TYR A 215 -3.23 27.95 3.32
CA TYR A 215 -2.54 26.91 2.55
C TYR A 215 -1.03 27.12 2.60
N TYR A 216 -0.29 26.06 2.99
CA TYR A 216 1.16 26.06 3.07
C TYR A 216 1.72 24.87 2.29
N GLU A 217 2.09 25.15 1.03
CA GLU A 217 2.62 24.14 0.11
C GLU A 217 4.15 24.03 0.26
N ILE A 218 4.63 22.78 0.30
CA ILE A 218 6.03 22.43 0.28
C ILE A 218 6.34 21.80 -1.06
N ARG A 219 7.03 22.50 -1.95
CA ARG A 219 7.34 22.04 -3.32
C ARG A 219 8.62 21.22 -3.40
N LYS A 220 9.58 21.52 -2.54
CA LYS A 220 10.87 20.83 -2.45
C LYS A 220 11.23 20.61 -0.99
N SER A 221 12.08 19.63 -0.72
CA SER A 221 12.55 19.39 0.64
C SER A 221 13.23 20.61 1.28
N ASP A 222 13.80 21.51 0.47
CA ASP A 222 14.47 22.72 0.93
C ASP A 222 13.49 23.88 1.24
N ASP A 223 12.25 23.82 0.74
CA ASP A 223 11.22 24.83 1.01
C ASP A 223 10.59 24.66 2.41
N TRP A 224 10.94 23.59 3.12
CA TRP A 224 10.35 23.23 4.41
C TRP A 224 10.46 24.35 5.45
N GLU A 225 11.66 24.89 5.64
CA GLU A 225 11.87 25.98 6.59
C GLU A 225 11.13 27.27 6.18
N GLN A 226 11.00 27.52 4.87
CA GLN A 226 10.26 28.67 4.36
C GLN A 226 8.75 28.50 4.66
N ALA A 227 8.18 27.32 4.43
CA ALA A 227 6.78 27.03 4.74
C ALA A 227 6.50 27.20 6.24
N ILE A 228 7.35 26.66 7.12
CA ILE A 228 7.24 26.84 8.57
C ILE A 228 7.32 28.32 8.95
N ARG A 229 8.28 29.07 8.40
CA ARG A 229 8.37 30.51 8.64
C ARG A 229 7.15 31.28 8.14
N ALA A 230 6.57 30.87 7.02
CA ALA A 230 5.36 31.49 6.49
C ALA A 230 4.15 31.28 7.41
N VAL A 231 4.00 30.08 7.99
CA VAL A 231 3.00 29.82 9.03
C VAL A 231 3.20 30.71 10.25
N ALA A 232 4.45 30.77 10.75
CA ALA A 232 4.79 31.54 11.96
C ALA A 232 4.60 33.06 11.78
N ASN A 233 4.82 33.59 10.56
CA ASN A 233 4.78 35.02 10.26
C ASN A 233 3.52 35.44 9.48
N ALA A 234 2.48 34.60 9.46
CA ALA A 234 1.23 34.94 8.79
C ALA A 234 0.62 36.22 9.39
N PRO A 235 0.09 37.17 8.59
CA PRO A 235 -0.54 38.40 9.11
C PRO A 235 -1.70 38.09 10.07
N THR A 236 -2.40 37.00 9.84
CA THR A 236 -3.40 36.44 10.75
C THR A 236 -2.93 35.03 11.08
N PRO A 237 -2.25 34.81 12.23
CA PRO A 237 -1.71 33.51 12.55
C PRO A 237 -2.78 32.41 12.61
N PRO A 238 -2.51 31.20 12.11
CA PRO A 238 -3.39 30.06 12.31
C PRO A 238 -3.42 29.68 13.78
N ASP A 239 -4.49 29.04 14.21
CA ASP A 239 -4.66 28.54 15.58
C ASP A 239 -4.59 27.02 15.67
N SER A 240 -4.39 26.34 14.54
CA SER A 240 -4.23 24.91 14.45
C SER A 240 -3.45 24.47 13.20
N VAL A 241 -2.91 23.26 13.20
CA VAL A 241 -2.18 22.65 12.08
C VAL A 241 -2.87 21.37 11.64
N PHE A 242 -3.08 21.23 10.33
CA PHE A 242 -3.56 20.02 9.70
C PHE A 242 -2.62 19.61 8.58
N GLN A 243 -2.07 18.39 8.66
CA GLN A 243 -1.14 17.88 7.68
C GLN A 243 -1.85 16.88 6.78
N LEU A 244 -1.76 17.09 5.47
CA LEU A 244 -2.06 16.06 4.49
C LEU A 244 -0.81 15.22 4.26
N CYS A 245 -0.93 13.90 4.45
CA CYS A 245 0.22 13.01 4.37
C CYS A 245 0.70 12.85 2.93
N ASP A 246 1.98 13.02 2.78
CA ASP A 246 2.76 12.72 1.59
C ASP A 246 4.17 12.28 2.02
N PRO A 247 4.95 11.63 1.13
CA PRO A 247 6.28 11.12 1.48
C PRO A 247 7.26 12.20 1.96
N VAL A 248 7.15 13.44 1.45
CA VAL A 248 8.04 14.54 1.82
C VAL A 248 7.77 14.99 3.25
N THR A 249 6.49 15.26 3.57
CA THR A 249 6.11 15.65 4.93
C THR A 249 6.34 14.53 5.93
N LEU A 250 6.15 13.26 5.55
CA LEU A 250 6.45 12.12 6.41
C LEU A 250 7.95 11.99 6.72
N SER A 251 8.82 12.22 5.74
CA SER A 251 10.27 12.19 5.93
C SER A 251 10.78 13.32 6.82
N ARG A 252 10.05 14.43 6.90
CA ARG A 252 10.35 15.62 7.69
C ARG A 252 9.39 15.82 8.87
N ARG A 253 8.66 14.79 9.26
CA ARG A 253 7.61 14.85 10.31
C ARG A 253 8.09 15.51 11.60
N LYS A 254 9.32 15.23 12.03
CA LYS A 254 9.88 15.83 13.25
C LYS A 254 9.92 17.36 13.20
N ALA A 255 10.28 17.94 12.07
CA ALA A 255 10.34 19.40 11.92
C ALA A 255 8.94 20.03 12.02
N LEU A 256 7.89 19.39 11.47
CA LEU A 256 6.51 19.86 11.58
C LEU A 256 5.99 19.73 13.00
N VAL A 257 6.29 18.61 13.65
CA VAL A 257 5.91 18.37 15.05
C VAL A 257 6.57 19.38 15.97
N ASP A 258 7.90 19.61 15.84
CA ASP A 258 8.64 20.59 16.63
C ASP A 258 8.10 22.01 16.42
N PHE A 259 7.72 22.35 15.19
CA PHE A 259 7.09 23.62 14.90
C PHE A 259 5.75 23.77 15.63
N ALA A 260 4.84 22.80 15.48
CA ALA A 260 3.54 22.83 16.15
C ALA A 260 3.68 22.92 17.68
N ALA A 261 4.62 22.18 18.26
CA ALA A 261 4.91 22.23 19.69
C ALA A 261 5.45 23.60 20.14
N LYS A 262 6.43 24.19 19.42
CA LYS A 262 6.99 25.50 19.72
C LYS A 262 5.96 26.63 19.63
N THR A 263 5.06 26.56 18.67
CA THR A 263 3.99 27.54 18.47
C THR A 263 2.73 27.24 19.29
N ARG A 264 2.72 26.12 20.03
CA ARG A 264 1.59 25.64 20.82
C ARG A 264 0.32 25.46 19.99
N LEU A 265 0.45 25.06 18.73
CA LEU A 265 -0.67 24.84 17.84
C LEU A 265 -1.19 23.40 17.98
N PRO A 266 -2.47 23.20 18.35
CA PRO A 266 -3.13 21.91 18.20
C PRO A 266 -2.95 21.38 16.80
N SER A 267 -2.57 20.08 16.67
CA SER A 267 -2.18 19.53 15.39
C SER A 267 -2.78 18.16 15.15
N MET A 268 -3.23 17.92 13.90
CA MET A 268 -3.76 16.65 13.43
C MET A 268 -2.95 16.14 12.26
N TYR A 269 -2.60 14.87 12.34
CA TYR A 269 -1.81 14.14 11.36
C TYR A 269 -2.56 12.91 10.84
N GLU A 270 -2.08 12.36 9.75
CA GLU A 270 -2.62 11.12 9.21
C GLU A 270 -2.06 9.88 9.91
N MET A 271 -0.76 9.90 10.23
CA MET A 271 -0.02 8.72 10.66
C MET A 271 0.42 8.84 12.13
N ARG A 272 0.28 7.72 12.86
CA ARG A 272 0.71 7.55 14.24
C ARG A 272 2.16 7.99 14.48
N GLU A 273 3.02 7.83 13.49
CA GLU A 273 4.45 8.17 13.52
C GLU A 273 4.71 9.64 13.87
N TYR A 274 3.79 10.55 13.54
CA TYR A 274 3.87 11.96 13.97
C TYR A 274 3.62 12.10 15.49
N VAL A 275 2.70 11.31 16.02
CA VAL A 275 2.37 11.36 17.46
C VAL A 275 3.51 10.78 18.30
N VAL A 276 4.17 9.75 17.82
CA VAL A 276 5.40 9.20 18.44
C VAL A 276 6.53 10.20 18.50
N GLU A 277 6.64 11.06 17.49
CA GLU A 277 7.65 12.17 17.48
C GLU A 277 7.22 13.38 18.33
N GLY A 278 6.06 13.32 19.00
CA GLY A 278 5.53 14.40 19.85
C GLY A 278 4.40 15.23 19.23
N GLY A 279 3.84 14.83 18.09
CA GLY A 279 2.62 15.43 17.53
C GLY A 279 1.41 15.20 18.43
N LEU A 280 0.40 16.07 18.36
CA LEU A 280 -0.77 15.99 19.25
C LEU A 280 -1.66 14.79 18.95
N MET A 281 -2.14 14.68 17.72
CA MET A 281 -3.14 13.67 17.34
C MET A 281 -2.89 13.13 15.95
N ALA A 282 -3.19 11.86 15.73
CA ALA A 282 -3.25 11.26 14.41
C ALA A 282 -4.44 10.31 14.29
N TYR A 283 -5.07 10.28 13.11
CA TYR A 283 -6.15 9.34 12.81
C TYR A 283 -5.95 8.71 11.44
N GLY A 284 -5.72 7.41 11.40
CA GLY A 284 -5.45 6.69 10.17
C GLY A 284 -5.16 5.20 10.38
N PRO A 285 -4.83 4.48 9.29
CA PRO A 285 -4.44 3.08 9.41
C PRO A 285 -3.01 2.94 9.97
N SER A 286 -2.76 1.79 10.60
CA SER A 286 -1.42 1.43 11.06
C SER A 286 -0.52 1.02 9.90
N LEU A 287 0.59 1.75 9.69
CA LEU A 287 1.60 1.43 8.67
C LEU A 287 2.22 0.04 8.91
N ALA A 288 2.41 -0.35 10.17
CA ALA A 288 2.90 -1.68 10.51
C ALA A 288 1.92 -2.79 10.10
N THR A 289 0.60 -2.56 10.27
CA THR A 289 -0.42 -3.50 9.79
C THR A 289 -0.40 -3.59 8.26
N MET A 290 -0.27 -2.46 7.57
CA MET A 290 -0.18 -2.45 6.11
C MET A 290 1.10 -3.16 5.61
N GLY A 291 2.23 -2.98 6.29
CA GLY A 291 3.46 -3.70 5.98
C GLY A 291 3.29 -5.22 6.07
N ARG A 292 2.75 -5.72 7.19
CA ARG A 292 2.46 -7.15 7.35
C ARG A 292 1.49 -7.65 6.27
N ARG A 293 0.43 -6.89 6.00
CA ARG A 293 -0.57 -7.27 5.00
C ARG A 293 -0.02 -7.29 3.58
N SER A 294 0.97 -6.45 3.26
CA SER A 294 1.67 -6.50 1.97
C SER A 294 2.38 -7.83 1.74
N ALA A 295 2.88 -8.48 2.80
CA ALA A 295 3.48 -9.81 2.71
C ALA A 295 2.47 -10.90 2.34
N ASP A 296 1.19 -10.78 2.75
CA ASP A 296 0.13 -11.69 2.34
C ASP A 296 -0.12 -11.61 0.82
N TYR A 297 -0.05 -10.42 0.24
CA TYR A 297 -0.14 -10.23 -1.21
C TYR A 297 1.04 -10.87 -1.95
N VAL A 298 2.24 -10.65 -1.42
CA VAL A 298 3.46 -11.25 -1.98
C VAL A 298 3.37 -12.77 -1.93
N ASP A 299 2.95 -13.36 -0.82
CA ASP A 299 2.77 -14.82 -0.68
C ASP A 299 1.81 -15.36 -1.73
N ARG A 300 0.63 -14.73 -1.89
CA ARG A 300 -0.36 -15.14 -2.89
C ARG A 300 0.17 -15.04 -4.31
N ILE A 301 0.92 -13.97 -4.64
CA ILE A 301 1.54 -13.77 -5.96
C ILE A 301 2.61 -14.83 -6.22
N LEU A 302 3.49 -15.10 -5.27
CA LEU A 302 4.52 -16.14 -5.39
C LEU A 302 3.92 -17.55 -5.54
N LYS A 303 2.72 -17.77 -5.01
CA LYS A 303 1.91 -18.99 -5.20
C LYS A 303 1.10 -19.00 -6.51
N GLY A 304 1.26 -17.98 -7.38
CA GLY A 304 0.68 -17.96 -8.72
C GLY A 304 -0.57 -17.11 -8.89
N ALA A 305 -1.04 -16.41 -7.86
CA ALA A 305 -2.14 -15.46 -8.00
C ALA A 305 -1.71 -14.27 -8.87
N LYS A 306 -2.62 -13.78 -9.71
CA LYS A 306 -2.34 -12.65 -10.59
C LYS A 306 -2.79 -11.35 -9.93
N PRO A 307 -2.00 -10.26 -9.99
CA PRO A 307 -2.37 -8.97 -9.40
C PRO A 307 -3.76 -8.48 -9.81
N ARG A 308 -4.12 -8.62 -11.08
CA ARG A 308 -5.44 -8.21 -11.61
C ARG A 308 -6.64 -8.90 -10.96
N ASP A 309 -6.42 -10.08 -10.36
CA ASP A 309 -7.46 -10.89 -9.72
C ASP A 309 -7.45 -10.72 -8.19
N LEU A 310 -6.51 -9.94 -7.66
CA LEU A 310 -6.38 -9.62 -6.24
C LEU A 310 -6.96 -8.24 -5.96
N PRO A 311 -8.09 -8.12 -5.25
CA PRO A 311 -8.66 -6.83 -4.89
C PRO A 311 -7.68 -5.96 -4.13
N VAL A 312 -7.73 -4.63 -4.36
CA VAL A 312 -7.05 -3.67 -3.49
C VAL A 312 -7.83 -3.57 -2.19
N GLU A 313 -7.14 -3.81 -1.07
CA GLU A 313 -7.77 -3.79 0.25
C GLU A 313 -7.75 -2.41 0.87
N GLN A 314 -8.87 -2.07 1.50
CA GLN A 314 -9.02 -0.91 2.36
C GLN A 314 -8.65 -1.28 3.80
N PRO A 315 -8.22 -0.32 4.64
CA PRO A 315 -7.95 -0.60 6.04
C PRO A 315 -9.25 -1.04 6.74
N THR A 316 -9.16 -2.13 7.49
CA THR A 316 -10.27 -2.64 8.31
C THR A 316 -10.33 -1.99 9.69
N LYS A 317 -9.21 -1.39 10.12
CA LYS A 317 -9.09 -0.67 11.38
C LYS A 317 -8.42 0.67 11.14
N LEU A 318 -9.02 1.71 11.69
CA LEU A 318 -8.46 3.06 11.80
C LEU A 318 -8.21 3.31 13.28
N GLU A 319 -7.10 3.95 13.59
CA GLU A 319 -6.66 4.17 14.96
C GLU A 319 -6.52 5.68 15.24
N LEU A 320 -7.09 6.11 16.36
CA LEU A 320 -6.86 7.44 16.91
C LEU A 320 -5.75 7.37 17.95
N ALA A 321 -4.60 7.93 17.61
CA ALA A 321 -3.48 8.10 18.55
C ALA A 321 -3.43 9.54 19.05
N VAL A 322 -3.19 9.70 20.33
CA VAL A 322 -3.13 11.02 21.01
C VAL A 322 -1.91 11.07 21.93
N ASN A 323 -1.19 12.19 21.92
CA ASN A 323 -0.11 12.45 22.85
C ASN A 323 -0.60 13.37 23.99
N GLN A 324 -0.76 12.81 25.18
CA GLN A 324 -1.24 13.53 26.34
C GLN A 324 -0.24 14.53 26.88
N THR A 325 1.06 14.20 26.82
CA THR A 325 2.12 15.14 27.22
C THR A 325 2.16 16.37 26.31
N THR A 326 1.98 16.18 25.01
CA THR A 326 1.88 17.31 24.07
C THR A 326 0.64 18.14 24.35
N ALA A 327 -0.54 17.53 24.58
CA ALA A 327 -1.74 18.26 24.93
C ALA A 327 -1.51 19.16 26.17
N LYS A 328 -0.95 18.60 27.25
CA LYS A 328 -0.60 19.36 28.47
C LYS A 328 0.40 20.49 28.19
N THR A 329 1.41 20.23 27.38
CA THR A 329 2.48 21.21 27.07
C THR A 329 1.95 22.43 26.31
N ILE A 330 0.99 22.20 25.39
CA ILE A 330 0.36 23.31 24.64
C ILE A 330 -0.81 23.95 25.39
N GLY A 331 -1.17 23.42 26.59
CA GLY A 331 -2.25 23.96 27.42
C GLY A 331 -3.65 23.57 26.93
N LEU A 332 -3.78 22.40 26.29
CA LEU A 332 -5.03 21.89 25.75
C LEU A 332 -5.60 20.79 26.65
N ASP A 333 -6.80 21.04 27.20
CA ASP A 333 -7.57 20.04 27.92
C ASP A 333 -8.43 19.25 26.93
N LEU A 334 -8.11 17.96 26.77
CA LEU A 334 -8.83 17.08 25.86
C LEU A 334 -10.15 16.65 26.49
N PRO A 335 -11.29 16.80 25.77
CA PRO A 335 -12.60 16.44 26.33
C PRO A 335 -12.71 14.93 26.56
N PRO A 336 -13.42 14.49 27.63
CA PRO A 336 -13.63 13.07 27.91
C PRO A 336 -14.31 12.30 26.78
N SER A 337 -15.18 12.98 26.00
CA SER A 337 -15.81 12.39 24.82
C SER A 337 -14.79 11.95 23.78
N LEU A 338 -13.76 12.77 23.52
CA LEU A 338 -12.69 12.44 22.60
C LEU A 338 -11.81 11.30 23.14
N LEU A 339 -11.45 11.39 24.43
CA LEU A 339 -10.59 10.37 25.08
C LEU A 339 -11.23 8.97 25.07
N ALA A 340 -12.55 8.88 25.05
CA ALA A 340 -13.26 7.60 24.90
C ALA A 340 -13.07 6.92 23.54
N TRP A 341 -12.65 7.66 22.52
CA TRP A 341 -12.39 7.15 21.16
C TRP A 341 -10.92 6.84 20.90
N VAL A 342 -10.03 7.19 21.84
CA VAL A 342 -8.58 7.02 21.67
C VAL A 342 -8.22 5.54 21.72
N ASP A 343 -7.64 5.02 20.65
CA ASP A 343 -7.09 3.66 20.59
C ASP A 343 -5.72 3.58 21.28
N GLU A 344 -4.93 4.65 21.19
CA GLU A 344 -3.60 4.72 21.76
C GLU A 344 -3.33 6.10 22.39
N LEU A 345 -3.06 6.10 23.67
CA LEU A 345 -2.66 7.29 24.42
C LEU A 345 -1.16 7.22 24.73
N LEU A 346 -0.39 8.16 24.18
CA LEU A 346 1.04 8.31 24.45
C LEU A 346 1.25 9.32 25.58
N GLU A 347 2.17 9.00 26.49
CA GLU A 347 2.54 9.82 27.66
C GLU A 347 3.89 10.52 27.43
#